data_eff437901d353c7b772edc074a5d0a68
#
_entry.id   eff437901d353c7b772edc074a5d0a68
#
_cell.length_a   1.000
_cell.length_b   1.000
_cell.length_c   1.000
_cell.angle_alpha   90.00
_cell.angle_beta   90.00
_cell.angle_gamma   90.00
#
_symmetry.space_group_name_H-M   'P 1'
#
loop_
_entity.id
_entity.type
_entity.pdbx_description
1 polymer ?
#
loop_
_entity_poly.entity_id
_entity_poly.type
_entity_poly.pdbx_seq_one_letter_code
_entity_poly.pdbx_strand_id
1 'polypeptide(L)'
;MKYGIQILIWMLLTTFYLAANELSIYSVSAQDKKAKLLGPDANLQLVVYNSDLQDMTREVVYTSAPDNLISISDSGKVMPLGNGDVTITATNDKGLTGKLDLVVERFETPQPINFPNEIVPLFTKHGCNGGGCHG
;
A
#
# COMPACT_ATOMS: atom_id res chain seq x y z
N MET A 1 1.08 38.37 -36.24
CA MET A 1 0.42 38.22 -34.89
C MET A 1 -0.59 37.11 -34.77
N LYS A 2 -1.05 36.43 -35.85
CA LYS A 2 -2.03 35.31 -35.74
C LYS A 2 -1.42 33.95 -35.35
N TYR A 3 -0.13 33.73 -35.55
CA TYR A 3 0.52 32.43 -35.28
C TYR A 3 1.01 32.29 -33.83
N GLY A 4 1.22 33.38 -33.10
CA GLY A 4 1.63 33.30 -31.70
C GLY A 4 0.59 32.80 -30.72
N ILE A 5 -0.68 33.07 -31.00
CA ILE A 5 -1.82 32.67 -30.15
C ILE A 5 -2.13 31.18 -30.33
N GLN A 6 -1.97 30.63 -31.53
CA GLN A 6 -2.20 29.21 -31.76
C GLN A 6 -1.13 28.32 -31.13
N ILE A 7 0.12 28.75 -31.10
CA ILE A 7 1.22 28.02 -30.43
C ILE A 7 1.02 28.00 -28.92
N LEU A 8 0.55 29.08 -28.32
CA LEU A 8 0.25 29.18 -26.89
C LEU A 8 -0.92 28.27 -26.48
N ILE A 9 -1.95 28.15 -27.31
CA ILE A 9 -3.09 27.26 -27.06
C ILE A 9 -2.67 25.79 -27.17
N TRP A 10 -1.80 25.43 -28.08
CA TRP A 10 -1.25 24.06 -28.20
C TRP A 10 -0.31 23.72 -27.04
N MET A 11 0.49 24.65 -26.55
CA MET A 11 1.32 24.45 -25.34
C MET A 11 0.51 24.30 -24.07
N LEU A 12 -0.59 25.03 -23.92
CA LEU A 12 -1.50 24.90 -22.78
C LEU A 12 -2.30 23.60 -22.80
N LEU A 13 -2.65 23.07 -23.98
CA LEU A 13 -3.35 21.79 -24.13
C LEU A 13 -2.43 20.59 -23.86
N THR A 14 -1.13 20.68 -24.13
CA THR A 14 -0.18 19.58 -23.85
C THR A 14 0.16 19.47 -22.37
N THR A 15 0.08 20.53 -21.59
CA THR A 15 0.32 20.48 -20.14
C THR A 15 -0.87 19.88 -19.35
N PHE A 16 -2.07 19.87 -19.92
CA PHE A 16 -3.25 19.30 -19.26
C PHE A 16 -3.39 17.78 -19.44
N TYR A 17 -2.66 17.19 -20.40
CA TYR A 17 -2.77 15.74 -20.70
C TYR A 17 -1.81 14.85 -19.87
N LEU A 18 -0.86 15.43 -19.12
CA LEU A 18 0.14 14.66 -18.37
C LEU A 18 -0.27 14.28 -16.94
N ALA A 19 -1.40 14.77 -16.44
CA ALA A 19 -1.81 14.57 -15.04
C ALA A 19 -2.76 13.39 -14.78
N ALA A 20 -3.13 12.61 -15.82
CA ALA A 20 -4.24 11.66 -15.74
C ALA A 20 -3.84 10.17 -15.70
N ASN A 21 -2.56 9.83 -15.55
CA ASN A 21 -2.10 8.45 -15.72
C ASN A 21 -1.20 7.95 -14.58
N GLU A 22 -1.55 8.21 -13.32
CA GLU A 22 -0.85 7.64 -12.17
C GLU A 22 -1.71 6.55 -11.52
N LEU A 23 -1.06 5.50 -11.01
CA LEU A 23 -1.70 4.56 -10.11
C LEU A 23 -1.73 5.15 -8.70
N SER A 24 -2.81 4.92 -7.99
CA SER A 24 -2.94 5.30 -6.58
C SER A 24 -2.76 4.06 -5.70
N ILE A 25 -1.77 4.08 -4.81
CA ILE A 25 -1.55 3.01 -3.83
C ILE A 25 -2.13 3.45 -2.49
N TYR A 26 -2.97 2.60 -1.92
CA TYR A 26 -3.57 2.80 -0.62
C TYR A 26 -3.20 1.65 0.31
N SER A 27 -3.22 1.96 1.60
CA SER A 27 -3.09 0.99 2.68
C SER A 27 -4.02 1.42 3.81
N VAL A 28 -4.64 0.46 4.48
CA VAL A 28 -5.56 0.71 5.59
C VAL A 28 -4.89 1.44 6.76
N SER A 29 -3.56 1.32 6.89
CA SER A 29 -2.77 1.96 7.94
C SER A 29 -2.01 3.21 7.48
N ALA A 30 -2.19 3.65 6.24
CA ALA A 30 -1.56 4.89 5.75
C ALA A 30 -2.42 6.10 6.13
N GLN A 31 -2.13 6.69 7.27
CA GLN A 31 -2.49 8.08 7.53
C GLN A 31 -1.41 8.95 6.86
N ASP A 32 -1.83 9.96 6.08
CA ASP A 32 -0.93 10.96 5.46
C ASP A 32 0.10 10.43 4.45
N LYS A 33 -0.27 9.43 3.62
CA LYS A 33 0.59 8.86 2.56
C LYS A 33 1.85 8.14 3.04
N LYS A 34 2.07 7.98 4.34
CA LYS A 34 3.15 7.19 4.90
C LYS A 34 2.59 6.06 5.74
N ALA A 35 2.83 4.82 5.32
CA ALA A 35 2.43 3.63 6.05
C ALA A 35 3.50 3.29 7.12
N LYS A 36 3.09 2.54 8.15
CA LYS A 36 3.99 2.10 9.23
C LYS A 36 3.77 0.64 9.56
N LEU A 37 4.87 -0.12 9.66
CA LEU A 37 4.90 -1.48 10.19
C LEU A 37 5.69 -1.51 11.51
N LEU A 38 5.12 -2.13 12.53
CA LEU A 38 5.70 -2.22 13.87
C LEU A 38 5.92 -3.68 14.27
N GLY A 39 7.18 -4.07 14.43
CA GLY A 39 7.56 -5.41 14.84
C GLY A 39 7.65 -6.42 13.70
N PRO A 40 8.20 -7.62 13.96
CA PRO A 40 8.45 -8.63 12.95
C PRO A 40 7.17 -9.29 12.41
N ASP A 41 6.10 -9.33 13.19
CA ASP A 41 4.84 -9.99 12.86
C ASP A 41 3.82 -9.05 12.18
N ALA A 42 4.20 -7.77 12.00
CA ALA A 42 3.36 -6.79 11.35
C ALA A 42 3.14 -7.15 9.87
N ASN A 43 1.98 -6.84 9.35
CA ASN A 43 1.69 -6.96 7.92
C ASN A 43 0.79 -5.83 7.46
N LEU A 44 0.84 -5.55 6.16
CA LEU A 44 0.10 -4.49 5.52
C LEU A 44 -0.46 -5.02 4.20
N GLN A 45 -1.72 -4.73 3.93
CA GLN A 45 -2.33 -4.98 2.62
C GLN A 45 -2.31 -3.70 1.79
N LEU A 46 -1.68 -3.76 0.63
CA LEU A 46 -1.76 -2.72 -0.39
C LEU A 46 -3.01 -2.92 -1.24
N VAL A 47 -3.60 -1.83 -1.66
CA VAL A 47 -4.63 -1.79 -2.69
C VAL A 47 -4.23 -0.74 -3.72
N VAL A 48 -4.25 -1.10 -4.98
CA VAL A 48 -3.83 -0.23 -6.09
C VAL A 48 -5.03 0.05 -6.98
N TYR A 49 -5.29 1.32 -7.26
CA TYR A 49 -6.36 1.75 -8.16
C TYR A 49 -5.78 2.51 -9.35
N ASN A 50 -6.40 2.37 -10.50
CA ASN A 50 -6.20 3.27 -11.63
C ASN A 50 -7.08 4.53 -11.53
N SER A 51 -6.98 5.43 -12.51
CA SER A 51 -7.79 6.66 -12.59
C SER A 51 -9.30 6.41 -12.61
N ASP A 52 -9.74 5.24 -13.07
CA ASP A 52 -11.15 4.86 -13.17
C ASP A 52 -11.64 4.13 -11.91
N LEU A 53 -10.84 4.13 -10.82
CA LEU A 53 -11.10 3.45 -9.55
C LEU A 53 -11.24 1.91 -9.68
N GLN A 54 -10.67 1.32 -10.71
CA GLN A 54 -10.59 -0.13 -10.86
C GLN A 54 -9.43 -0.66 -10.01
N ASP A 55 -9.68 -1.77 -9.32
CA ASP A 55 -8.68 -2.45 -8.49
C ASP A 55 -7.66 -3.17 -9.40
N MET A 56 -6.42 -2.69 -9.35
CA MET A 56 -5.28 -3.21 -10.10
C MET A 56 -4.28 -3.97 -9.20
N THR A 57 -4.63 -4.24 -7.95
CA THR A 57 -3.73 -4.79 -6.92
C THR A 57 -2.98 -6.04 -7.39
N ARG A 58 -3.60 -6.89 -8.20
CA ARG A 58 -3.02 -8.13 -8.73
C ARG A 58 -2.52 -8.01 -10.17
N GLU A 59 -2.67 -6.84 -10.77
CA GLU A 59 -2.31 -6.56 -12.17
C GLU A 59 -1.08 -5.66 -12.28
N VAL A 60 -0.38 -5.44 -11.16
CA VAL A 60 0.83 -4.62 -11.08
C VAL A 60 2.02 -5.45 -10.61
N VAL A 61 3.21 -5.02 -10.99
CA VAL A 61 4.47 -5.51 -10.43
C VAL A 61 4.89 -4.58 -9.30
N TYR A 62 5.16 -5.17 -8.13
CA TYR A 62 5.66 -4.43 -6.98
C TYR A 62 7.17 -4.47 -6.92
N THR A 63 7.76 -3.31 -6.63
CA THR A 63 9.19 -3.17 -6.29
C THR A 63 9.34 -2.33 -5.03
N SER A 64 10.44 -2.51 -4.30
CA SER A 64 10.77 -1.71 -3.11
C SER A 64 12.19 -1.19 -3.19
N ALA A 65 12.41 -0.02 -2.62
CA ALA A 65 13.72 0.59 -2.49
C ALA A 65 13.92 1.11 -1.05
N PRO A 66 14.86 0.54 -0.28
CA PRO A 66 15.68 -0.63 -0.58
C PRO A 66 14.86 -1.94 -0.65
N ASP A 67 15.39 -2.96 -1.33
CA ASP A 67 14.68 -4.22 -1.63
C ASP A 67 14.76 -5.27 -0.52
N ASN A 68 15.62 -5.07 0.48
CA ASN A 68 15.95 -6.04 1.53
C ASN A 68 15.21 -5.78 2.86
N LEU A 69 14.38 -4.74 2.98
CA LEU A 69 13.71 -4.37 4.24
C LEU A 69 12.28 -4.89 4.34
N ILE A 70 11.67 -5.26 3.21
CA ILE A 70 10.32 -5.82 3.15
C ILE A 70 10.22 -6.91 2.08
N SER A 71 9.24 -7.80 2.22
CA SER A 71 8.77 -8.65 1.14
C SER A 71 7.36 -8.23 0.72
N ILE A 72 7.07 -8.32 -0.57
CA ILE A 72 5.75 -7.99 -1.13
C ILE A 72 5.29 -9.16 -1.98
N SER A 73 4.10 -9.69 -1.70
CA SER A 73 3.48 -10.73 -2.54
C SER A 73 2.76 -10.14 -3.75
N ASP A 74 2.47 -10.95 -4.77
CA ASP A 74 1.68 -10.56 -5.95
C ASP A 74 0.26 -10.09 -5.60
N SER A 75 -0.25 -10.45 -4.43
CA SER A 75 -1.53 -9.97 -3.91
C SER A 75 -1.43 -8.65 -3.14
N GLY A 76 -0.26 -8.01 -3.10
CA GLY A 76 -0.03 -6.76 -2.39
C GLY A 76 0.13 -6.89 -0.88
N LYS A 77 0.38 -8.09 -0.35
CA LYS A 77 0.67 -8.27 1.08
C LYS A 77 2.14 -7.96 1.35
N VAL A 78 2.39 -7.00 2.24
CA VAL A 78 3.72 -6.56 2.67
C VAL A 78 4.04 -7.14 4.03
N MET A 79 5.26 -7.66 4.20
CA MET A 79 5.81 -8.16 5.46
C MET A 79 7.19 -7.54 5.69
N PRO A 80 7.54 -7.16 6.94
CA PRO A 80 8.85 -6.60 7.26
C PRO A 80 9.94 -7.66 7.23
N LEU A 81 11.15 -7.27 6.85
CA LEU A 81 12.38 -8.05 6.91
C LEU A 81 13.49 -7.35 7.71
N GLY A 82 13.34 -6.04 7.98
CA GLY A 82 14.29 -5.22 8.73
C GLY A 82 13.78 -3.83 8.97
N ASN A 83 14.42 -3.07 9.88
CA ASN A 83 14.07 -1.68 10.18
C ASN A 83 14.53 -0.73 9.08
N GLY A 84 13.74 0.29 8.78
CA GLY A 84 14.12 1.37 7.88
C GLY A 84 12.96 1.99 7.11
N ASP A 85 13.29 3.00 6.34
CA ASP A 85 12.37 3.65 5.40
C ASP A 85 12.43 2.93 4.05
N VAL A 86 11.27 2.71 3.44
CA VAL A 86 11.12 2.00 2.17
C VAL A 86 10.13 2.74 1.30
N THR A 87 10.47 2.92 0.03
CA THR A 87 9.50 3.36 -0.98
C THR A 87 9.04 2.16 -1.79
N ILE A 88 7.75 1.88 -1.78
CA ILE A 88 7.10 0.86 -2.61
C ILE A 88 6.66 1.52 -3.91
N THR A 89 6.92 0.86 -5.03
CA THR A 89 6.45 1.26 -6.35
C THR A 89 5.63 0.12 -6.96
N ALA A 90 4.42 0.41 -7.39
CA ALA A 90 3.60 -0.49 -8.20
C ALA A 90 3.62 -0.01 -9.66
N THR A 91 3.83 -0.93 -10.60
CA THR A 91 3.90 -0.63 -12.04
C THR A 91 3.00 -1.59 -12.79
N ASN A 92 2.11 -1.09 -13.65
CA ASN A 92 1.27 -1.93 -14.50
C ASN A 92 1.97 -2.25 -15.84
N ASP A 93 1.32 -3.06 -16.67
CA ASP A 93 1.77 -3.46 -18.00
C ASP A 93 1.94 -2.29 -18.99
N LYS A 94 1.24 -1.17 -18.75
CA LYS A 94 1.34 0.07 -19.54
C LYS A 94 2.43 1.02 -19.06
N GLY A 95 3.19 0.63 -18.02
CA GLY A 95 4.24 1.46 -17.44
C GLY A 95 3.73 2.58 -16.52
N LEU A 96 2.45 2.59 -16.15
CA LEU A 96 1.93 3.52 -15.16
C LEU A 96 2.42 3.11 -13.78
N THR A 97 2.81 4.08 -12.96
CA THR A 97 3.38 3.82 -11.65
C THR A 97 2.62 4.54 -10.54
N GLY A 98 2.59 3.92 -9.37
CA GLY A 98 2.17 4.54 -8.11
C GLY A 98 3.24 4.33 -7.05
N LYS A 99 3.33 5.20 -6.06
CA LYS A 99 4.31 5.11 -4.97
C LYS A 99 3.66 5.25 -3.61
N LEU A 100 4.21 4.52 -2.64
CA LEU A 100 3.84 4.61 -1.23
C LEU A 100 5.11 4.56 -0.38
N ASP A 101 5.27 5.51 0.52
CA ASP A 101 6.33 5.48 1.51
C ASP A 101 5.90 4.68 2.74
N LEU A 102 6.81 3.85 3.24
CA LEU A 102 6.61 2.95 4.37
C LEU A 102 7.79 3.08 5.32
N VAL A 103 7.53 3.03 6.62
CA VAL A 103 8.57 2.87 7.63
C VAL A 103 8.37 1.57 8.38
N VAL A 104 9.45 0.79 8.54
CA VAL A 104 9.49 -0.40 9.40
C VAL A 104 10.26 -0.04 10.67
N GLU A 105 9.64 -0.26 11.82
CA GLU A 105 10.24 0.00 13.12
C GLU A 105 10.11 -1.22 14.04
N ARG A 106 11.04 -1.35 14.99
CA ARG A 106 11.03 -2.40 16.01
C ARG A 106 11.01 -3.83 15.47
N PHE A 107 11.60 -4.06 14.31
CA PHE A 107 11.67 -5.41 13.72
C PHE A 107 12.29 -6.44 14.66
N GLU A 108 13.32 -6.04 15.44
CA GLU A 108 14.00 -6.88 16.43
C GLU A 108 13.20 -7.11 17.72
N THR A 109 12.06 -6.41 17.88
CA THR A 109 11.29 -6.43 19.12
C THR A 109 9.88 -6.94 18.84
N PRO A 110 9.58 -8.21 19.15
CA PRO A 110 8.22 -8.74 19.03
C PRO A 110 7.25 -7.87 19.82
N GLN A 111 6.11 -7.55 19.23
CA GLN A 111 5.07 -6.81 19.93
C GLN A 111 4.40 -7.73 20.95
N PRO A 112 4.11 -7.24 22.16
CA PRO A 112 3.33 -8.01 23.12
C PRO A 112 1.94 -8.27 22.55
N ILE A 113 1.49 -9.53 22.64
CA ILE A 113 0.15 -9.93 22.18
C ILE A 113 -0.89 -9.16 22.99
N ASN A 114 -1.74 -8.43 22.30
CA ASN A 114 -2.90 -7.77 22.89
C ASN A 114 -4.06 -8.76 22.96
N PHE A 115 -4.14 -9.50 24.06
CA PHE A 115 -5.13 -10.57 24.24
C PHE A 115 -6.57 -10.11 23.94
N PRO A 116 -7.07 -8.96 24.47
CA PRO A 116 -8.42 -8.48 24.17
C PRO A 116 -8.67 -8.20 22.68
N ASN A 117 -7.69 -7.63 21.99
CA ASN A 117 -7.89 -7.17 20.60
C ASN A 117 -7.46 -8.19 19.54
N GLU A 118 -6.60 -9.13 19.89
CA GLU A 118 -6.06 -10.11 18.93
C GLU A 118 -6.59 -11.51 19.17
N ILE A 119 -6.71 -11.94 20.42
CA ILE A 119 -7.09 -13.33 20.77
C ILE A 119 -8.59 -13.46 20.98
N VAL A 120 -9.24 -12.54 21.71
CA VAL A 120 -10.68 -12.60 21.98
C VAL A 120 -11.52 -12.63 20.70
N PRO A 121 -11.22 -11.84 19.64
CA PRO A 121 -11.95 -11.95 18.37
C PRO A 121 -11.85 -13.32 17.70
N LEU A 122 -10.71 -14.01 17.82
CA LEU A 122 -10.55 -15.37 17.31
C LEU A 122 -11.46 -16.35 18.04
N PHE A 123 -11.53 -16.27 19.37
CA PHE A 123 -12.45 -17.10 20.16
C PHE A 123 -13.90 -16.81 19.80
N THR A 124 -14.26 -15.54 19.61
CA THR A 124 -15.62 -15.16 19.22
C THR A 124 -15.96 -15.69 17.82
N LYS A 125 -15.06 -15.54 16.86
CA LYS A 125 -15.24 -16.02 15.48
C LYS A 125 -15.45 -17.53 15.42
N HIS A 126 -14.76 -18.29 16.28
CA HIS A 126 -14.84 -19.75 16.34
C HIS A 126 -15.85 -20.27 17.36
N GLY A 127 -16.62 -19.37 18.02
CA GLY A 127 -17.64 -19.73 18.98
C GLY A 127 -17.13 -20.26 20.32
N CYS A 128 -15.82 -20.15 20.58
CA CYS A 128 -15.20 -20.71 21.78
C CYS A 128 -15.57 -19.93 23.07
N ASN A 129 -16.06 -18.71 22.98
CA ASN A 129 -16.51 -17.89 24.10
C ASN A 129 -18.05 -17.80 24.20
N GLY A 130 -18.78 -18.58 23.41
CA GLY A 130 -20.25 -18.59 23.37
C GLY A 130 -20.93 -19.43 24.45
N GLY A 131 -20.19 -19.95 25.45
CA GLY A 131 -20.73 -20.75 26.55
C GLY A 131 -21.26 -22.14 26.18
N GLY A 132 -21.16 -22.53 24.91
CA GLY A 132 -21.68 -23.81 24.45
C GLY A 132 -20.73 -25.02 24.62
N CYS A 133 -19.45 -24.77 24.86
CA CYS A 133 -18.44 -25.83 24.95
C CYS A 133 -18.12 -26.29 26.36
N HIS A 134 -18.30 -25.40 27.37
CA HIS A 134 -18.08 -25.70 28.78
C HIS A 134 -19.05 -24.84 29.58
N GLY A 135 -20.23 -25.38 29.79
CA GLY A 135 -21.19 -24.87 30.75
C GLY A 135 -20.76 -25.16 32.17
#